data_428f040047a8cfe5ec00aeff484e6c8b
#
_entry.id   428f040047a8cfe5ec00aeff484e6c8b
#
_cell.length_a   1.000
_cell.length_b   1.000
_cell.length_c   1.000
_cell.angle_alpha   90.00
_cell.angle_beta   90.00
_cell.angle_gamma   90.00
#
_symmetry.space_group_name_H-M   'P 1'
#
loop_
_entity.id
_entity.type
_entity.pdbx_description
1 polymer ?
#
loop_
_entity_poly.entity_id
_entity_poly.type
_entity_poly.pdbx_seq_one_letter_code
_entity_poly.pdbx_strand_id
1 'polypeptide(L)'
;MSRILLGASASAALHKACDLASKLAQQDHHVRAVLTPRAAELVSPQLFEALTGEPARTDEFDEAERSGGMDHISLSQWAELVVVAPATADLVGRLAHGLGGDLLTTAILAVPQSVPRLLCPAMNPHMLATPSVARNLAQLVEDGWRLVEPGEGHMACGVEGKGRLAEPPQIIEAVRRALHLED
;
A
#
# COMPACT_ATOMS: atom_id res chain seq x y z
N MET A 1 16.89 -5.48 -8.42
CA MET A 1 15.90 -6.54 -8.09
C MET A 1 15.65 -6.45 -6.59
N SER A 2 14.44 -6.11 -6.15
CA SER A 2 14.10 -5.90 -4.73
C SER A 2 12.74 -6.50 -4.41
N ARG A 3 12.50 -6.81 -3.12
CA ARG A 3 11.28 -7.44 -2.63
C ARG A 3 10.34 -6.36 -2.07
N ILE A 4 9.23 -6.14 -2.75
CA ILE A 4 8.27 -5.07 -2.44
C ILE A 4 6.99 -5.67 -1.87
N LEU A 5 6.63 -5.30 -0.65
CA LEU A 5 5.31 -5.54 -0.08
C LEU A 5 4.37 -4.42 -0.51
N LEU A 6 3.45 -4.73 -1.43
CA LEU A 6 2.45 -3.79 -1.91
C LEU A 6 1.13 -3.95 -1.16
N GLY A 7 0.82 -3.01 -0.29
CA GLY A 7 -0.46 -2.94 0.40
C GLY A 7 -1.49 -2.14 -0.40
N ALA A 8 -2.71 -2.68 -0.53
CA ALA A 8 -3.79 -2.00 -1.23
C ALA A 8 -5.08 -1.95 -0.39
N SER A 9 -5.63 -0.74 -0.18
CA SER A 9 -6.90 -0.56 0.52
C SER A 9 -8.03 -0.12 -0.42
N ALA A 10 -9.28 -0.28 0.03
CA ALA A 10 -10.48 -0.11 -0.78
C ALA A 10 -10.68 1.33 -1.28
N SER A 11 -10.33 1.57 -2.51
CA SER A 11 -10.47 2.86 -3.20
C SER A 11 -10.84 2.65 -4.66
N ALA A 12 -11.55 3.60 -5.27
CA ALA A 12 -11.76 3.64 -6.71
C ALA A 12 -10.44 3.66 -7.52
N ALA A 13 -9.32 4.01 -6.88
CA ALA A 13 -7.99 4.03 -7.49
C ALA A 13 -7.28 2.65 -7.54
N LEU A 14 -7.92 1.55 -7.14
CA LEU A 14 -7.34 0.19 -7.18
C LEU A 14 -6.88 -0.23 -8.58
N HIS A 15 -7.52 0.26 -9.65
CA HIS A 15 -7.06 0.02 -11.02
C HIS A 15 -5.62 0.52 -11.26
N LYS A 16 -5.23 1.65 -10.61
CA LYS A 16 -3.85 2.16 -10.66
C LYS A 16 -2.89 1.30 -9.82
N ALA A 17 -3.36 0.68 -8.74
CA ALA A 17 -2.57 -0.27 -7.98
C ALA A 17 -2.23 -1.51 -8.82
N CYS A 18 -3.17 -2.00 -9.63
CA CYS A 18 -2.92 -3.08 -10.59
C CYS A 18 -1.85 -2.68 -11.63
N ASP A 19 -1.97 -1.47 -12.22
CA ASP A 19 -0.97 -0.95 -13.15
C ASP A 19 0.40 -0.76 -12.49
N LEU A 20 0.42 -0.25 -11.25
CA LEU A 20 1.66 -0.13 -10.45
C LEU A 20 2.31 -1.48 -10.21
N ALA A 21 1.54 -2.48 -9.76
CA ALA A 21 2.03 -3.83 -9.51
C ALA A 21 2.68 -4.45 -10.75
N SER A 22 1.98 -4.36 -11.90
CA SER A 22 2.49 -4.83 -13.19
C SER A 22 3.80 -4.14 -13.59
N LYS A 23 3.86 -2.81 -13.47
CA LYS A 23 5.05 -2.03 -13.84
C LYS A 23 6.25 -2.28 -12.94
N LEU A 24 6.03 -2.50 -11.64
CA LEU A 24 7.10 -2.88 -10.71
C LEU A 24 7.64 -4.27 -11.02
N ALA A 25 6.77 -5.24 -11.30
CA ALA A 25 7.18 -6.58 -11.73
C ALA A 25 7.97 -6.56 -13.05
N GLN A 26 7.56 -5.74 -14.03
CA GLN A 26 8.28 -5.55 -15.30
C GLN A 26 9.66 -4.89 -15.13
N GLN A 27 9.95 -4.28 -13.99
CA GLN A 27 11.27 -3.73 -13.63
C GLN A 27 12.10 -4.69 -12.78
N ASP A 28 11.81 -5.98 -12.85
CA ASP A 28 12.50 -7.07 -12.14
C ASP A 28 12.42 -6.97 -10.62
N HIS A 29 11.38 -6.35 -10.06
CA HIS A 29 11.07 -6.43 -8.65
C HIS A 29 10.16 -7.63 -8.35
N HIS A 30 10.37 -8.29 -7.23
CA HIS A 30 9.43 -9.25 -6.67
C HIS A 30 8.36 -8.47 -5.90
N VAL A 31 7.10 -8.56 -6.32
CA VAL A 31 6.00 -7.80 -5.73
C VAL A 31 4.95 -8.74 -5.15
N ARG A 32 4.83 -8.77 -3.82
CA ARG A 32 3.74 -9.45 -3.13
C ARG A 32 2.68 -8.45 -2.73
N ALA A 33 1.46 -8.68 -3.22
CA ALA A 33 0.34 -7.82 -2.90
C ALA A 33 -0.41 -8.34 -1.67
N VAL A 34 -0.76 -7.43 -0.77
CA VAL A 34 -1.68 -7.70 0.33
C VAL A 34 -2.83 -6.70 0.25
N LEU A 35 -4.04 -7.21 0.05
CA LEU A 35 -5.24 -6.41 -0.05
C LEU A 35 -5.95 -6.41 1.31
N THR A 36 -6.50 -5.25 1.71
CA THR A 36 -7.48 -5.28 2.80
C THR A 36 -8.71 -6.10 2.37
N PRO A 37 -9.46 -6.73 3.29
CA PRO A 37 -10.66 -7.50 2.94
C PRO A 37 -11.64 -6.69 2.08
N ARG A 38 -11.84 -5.40 2.38
CA ARG A 38 -12.69 -4.52 1.57
C ARG A 38 -12.11 -4.20 0.19
N ALA A 39 -10.79 -4.20 0.01
CA ALA A 39 -10.19 -4.04 -1.30
C ALA A 39 -10.41 -5.27 -2.18
N ALA A 40 -10.36 -6.46 -1.58
CA ALA A 40 -10.62 -7.72 -2.26
C ALA A 40 -12.07 -7.87 -2.77
N GLU A 41 -13.03 -7.15 -2.17
CA GLU A 41 -14.40 -7.04 -2.69
C GLU A 41 -14.48 -6.23 -4.00
N LEU A 42 -13.52 -5.32 -4.25
CA LEU A 42 -13.51 -4.46 -5.43
C LEU A 42 -12.64 -5.01 -6.56
N VAL A 43 -11.54 -5.67 -6.22
CA VAL A 43 -10.58 -6.25 -7.18
C VAL A 43 -10.10 -7.60 -6.66
N SER A 44 -10.18 -8.63 -7.49
CA SER A 44 -9.71 -9.96 -7.10
C SER A 44 -8.21 -9.99 -6.81
N PRO A 45 -7.76 -10.61 -5.71
CA PRO A 45 -6.34 -10.87 -5.44
C PRO A 45 -5.65 -11.61 -6.59
N GLN A 46 -6.34 -12.53 -7.25
CA GLN A 46 -5.84 -13.29 -8.40
C GLN A 46 -5.40 -12.38 -9.57
N LEU A 47 -5.98 -11.17 -9.69
CA LEU A 47 -5.50 -10.21 -10.69
C LEU A 47 -4.08 -9.74 -10.36
N PHE A 48 -3.80 -9.46 -9.10
CA PHE A 48 -2.44 -9.09 -8.67
C PHE A 48 -1.45 -10.23 -8.87
N GLU A 49 -1.84 -11.47 -8.57
CA GLU A 49 -1.01 -12.66 -8.84
C GLU A 49 -0.67 -12.80 -10.32
N ALA A 50 -1.67 -12.63 -11.20
CA ALA A 50 -1.46 -12.70 -12.64
C ALA A 50 -0.53 -11.59 -13.15
N LEU A 51 -0.54 -10.40 -12.52
CA LEU A 51 0.27 -9.25 -12.91
C LEU A 51 1.71 -9.31 -12.38
N THR A 52 1.92 -9.93 -11.22
CA THR A 52 3.22 -9.94 -10.53
C THR A 52 3.95 -11.28 -10.61
N GLY A 53 3.22 -12.37 -10.86
CA GLY A 53 3.74 -13.73 -10.77
C GLY A 53 4.01 -14.20 -9.33
N GLU A 54 3.63 -13.40 -8.31
CA GLU A 54 3.80 -13.68 -6.89
C GLU A 54 2.43 -13.81 -6.22
N PRO A 55 2.31 -14.59 -5.12
CA PRO A 55 1.05 -14.71 -4.40
C PRO A 55 0.52 -13.38 -3.87
N ALA A 56 -0.78 -13.14 -4.03
CA ALA A 56 -1.50 -12.06 -3.38
C ALA A 56 -2.30 -12.59 -2.19
N ARG A 57 -2.39 -11.83 -1.10
CA ARG A 57 -2.99 -12.24 0.16
C ARG A 57 -4.06 -11.26 0.62
N THR A 58 -5.06 -11.78 1.35
CA THR A 58 -6.14 -10.96 1.94
C THR A 58 -6.37 -11.27 3.40
N ASP A 59 -6.30 -12.53 3.76
CA ASP A 59 -6.58 -13.03 5.11
C ASP A 59 -5.48 -13.98 5.57
N GLU A 60 -5.03 -13.80 6.80
CA GLU A 60 -4.05 -14.66 7.45
C GLU A 60 -4.59 -16.06 7.77
N PHE A 61 -5.90 -16.17 7.92
CA PHE A 61 -6.58 -17.39 8.36
C PHE A 61 -7.23 -18.18 7.22
N ASP A 62 -7.16 -17.69 5.98
CA ASP A 62 -7.64 -18.44 4.83
C ASP A 62 -6.72 -19.62 4.55
N GLU A 63 -7.25 -20.84 4.74
CA GLU A 63 -6.50 -22.09 4.54
C GLU A 63 -6.00 -22.27 3.10
N ALA A 64 -6.73 -21.72 2.11
CA ALA A 64 -6.34 -21.76 0.71
C ALA A 64 -5.13 -20.87 0.39
N GLU A 65 -4.94 -19.82 1.19
CA GLU A 65 -3.85 -18.85 1.05
C GLU A 65 -2.62 -19.18 1.93
N ARG A 66 -2.74 -20.13 2.87
CA ARG A 66 -1.69 -20.43 3.87
C ARG A 66 -0.43 -21.02 3.23
N SER A 67 0.70 -20.41 3.55
CA SER A 67 2.04 -20.86 3.13
C SER A 67 2.80 -21.67 4.22
N GLY A 68 2.10 -22.12 5.27
CA GLY A 68 2.69 -23.00 6.29
C GLY A 68 3.33 -22.29 7.49
N GLY A 69 3.04 -20.99 7.70
CA GLY A 69 3.55 -20.20 8.82
C GLY A 69 2.58 -19.08 9.21
N MET A 70 3.04 -18.15 10.03
CA MET A 70 2.33 -16.88 10.27
C MET A 70 2.62 -15.95 9.10
N ASP A 71 1.64 -15.73 8.23
CA ASP A 71 1.81 -14.97 6.98
C ASP A 71 2.30 -13.55 7.22
N HIS A 72 1.80 -12.84 8.25
CA HIS A 72 2.28 -11.50 8.59
C HIS A 72 3.78 -11.47 8.93
N ILE A 73 4.32 -12.49 9.61
CA ILE A 73 5.75 -12.60 9.92
C ILE A 73 6.54 -12.90 8.65
N SER A 74 6.07 -13.85 7.83
CA SER A 74 6.72 -14.21 6.57
C SER A 74 6.81 -13.01 5.63
N LEU A 75 5.73 -12.23 5.49
CA LEU A 75 5.67 -11.03 4.66
C LEU A 75 6.59 -9.92 5.20
N SER A 76 6.59 -9.70 6.52
CA SER A 76 7.40 -8.66 7.15
C SER A 76 8.90 -8.92 7.04
N GLN A 77 9.34 -10.17 7.19
CA GLN A 77 10.73 -10.58 7.05
C GLN A 77 11.21 -10.63 5.58
N TRP A 78 10.26 -10.83 4.66
CA TRP A 78 10.56 -10.88 3.24
C TRP A 78 10.74 -9.49 2.62
N ALA A 79 10.03 -8.48 3.12
CA ALA A 79 9.97 -7.16 2.52
C ALA A 79 11.28 -6.36 2.69
N GLU A 80 11.76 -5.76 1.61
CA GLU A 80 12.85 -4.78 1.56
C GLU A 80 12.32 -3.36 1.38
N LEU A 81 11.06 -3.24 0.96
CA LEU A 81 10.33 -1.97 0.83
C LEU A 81 8.84 -2.25 1.05
N VAL A 82 8.16 -1.39 1.78
CA VAL A 82 6.70 -1.36 1.89
C VAL A 82 6.15 -0.21 1.05
N VAL A 83 5.18 -0.50 0.20
CA VAL A 83 4.43 0.51 -0.57
C VAL A 83 2.95 0.33 -0.29
N VAL A 84 2.29 1.34 0.24
CA VAL A 84 0.83 1.33 0.46
C VAL A 84 0.18 2.22 -0.58
N ALA A 85 -0.43 1.62 -1.58
CA ALA A 85 -1.05 2.30 -2.71
C ALA A 85 -2.27 1.51 -3.26
N PRO A 86 -3.48 2.03 -3.13
CA PRO A 86 -3.89 3.27 -2.46
C PRO A 86 -3.95 3.13 -0.93
N ALA A 87 -3.67 4.23 -0.20
CA ALA A 87 -3.89 4.35 1.24
C ALA A 87 -5.16 5.18 1.51
N THR A 88 -6.23 4.53 1.96
CA THR A 88 -7.47 5.20 2.35
C THR A 88 -7.37 5.83 3.74
N ALA A 89 -8.28 6.73 4.08
CA ALA A 89 -8.32 7.38 5.41
C ALA A 89 -8.43 6.35 6.55
N ASP A 90 -9.18 5.25 6.36
CA ASP A 90 -9.28 4.17 7.35
C ASP A 90 -7.92 3.49 7.57
N LEU A 91 -7.24 3.11 6.48
CA LEU A 91 -5.92 2.46 6.59
C LEU A 91 -4.88 3.40 7.20
N VAL A 92 -4.86 4.68 6.78
CA VAL A 92 -4.00 5.73 7.37
C VAL A 92 -4.24 5.85 8.88
N GLY A 93 -5.51 5.87 9.30
CA GLY A 93 -5.88 5.89 10.71
C GLY A 93 -5.36 4.68 11.49
N ARG A 94 -5.55 3.48 10.96
CA ARG A 94 -5.08 2.25 11.60
C ARG A 94 -3.55 2.21 11.73
N LEU A 95 -2.84 2.53 10.67
CA LEU A 95 -1.37 2.55 10.69
C LEU A 95 -0.82 3.57 11.68
N ALA A 96 -1.38 4.79 11.72
CA ALA A 96 -0.96 5.86 12.63
C ALA A 96 -1.21 5.52 14.12
N HIS A 97 -2.15 4.60 14.42
CA HIS A 97 -2.47 4.18 15.77
C HIS A 97 -1.96 2.77 16.11
N GLY A 98 -1.17 2.13 15.23
CA GLY A 98 -0.63 0.81 15.47
C GLY A 98 -1.69 -0.30 15.57
N LEU A 99 -2.78 -0.19 14.81
CA LEU A 99 -3.89 -1.15 14.86
C LEU A 99 -3.70 -2.24 13.81
N GLY A 100 -3.46 -3.48 14.26
CA GLY A 100 -3.36 -4.69 13.42
C GLY A 100 -4.70 -5.40 13.32
N GLY A 101 -5.63 -4.88 12.53
CA GLY A 101 -6.99 -5.43 12.40
C GLY A 101 -7.21 -6.34 11.20
N ASP A 102 -6.22 -6.48 10.34
CA ASP A 102 -6.20 -7.37 9.17
C ASP A 102 -4.76 -7.78 8.84
N LEU A 103 -4.58 -8.70 7.89
CA LEU A 103 -3.26 -9.19 7.50
C LEU A 103 -2.32 -8.05 7.06
N LEU A 104 -2.82 -7.08 6.29
CA LEU A 104 -1.99 -5.97 5.80
C LEU A 104 -1.43 -5.14 6.94
N THR A 105 -2.29 -4.68 7.85
CA THR A 105 -1.87 -3.84 8.98
C THR A 105 -0.98 -4.60 9.96
N THR A 106 -1.27 -5.88 10.22
CA THR A 106 -0.46 -6.73 11.09
C THR A 106 0.93 -6.99 10.48
N ALA A 107 0.99 -7.30 9.17
CA ALA A 107 2.26 -7.48 8.47
C ALA A 107 3.12 -6.21 8.50
N ILE A 108 2.53 -5.04 8.23
CA ILE A 108 3.24 -3.76 8.25
C ILE A 108 3.79 -3.44 9.65
N LEU A 109 3.03 -3.70 10.71
CA LEU A 109 3.48 -3.50 12.09
C LEU A 109 4.68 -4.39 12.45
N ALA A 110 4.78 -5.58 11.85
CA ALA A 110 5.88 -6.52 12.07
C ALA A 110 7.13 -6.20 11.22
N VAL A 111 7.03 -5.33 10.20
CA VAL A 111 8.17 -4.94 9.36
C VAL A 111 9.22 -4.17 10.20
N PRO A 112 10.53 -4.52 10.12
CA PRO A 112 11.59 -3.79 10.81
C PRO A 112 11.61 -2.30 10.47
N GLN A 113 11.96 -1.45 11.44
CA GLN A 113 11.99 0.02 11.24
C GLN A 113 13.02 0.47 10.19
N SER A 114 14.06 -0.32 9.94
CA SER A 114 15.05 -0.08 8.89
C SER A 114 14.51 -0.22 7.47
N VAL A 115 13.40 -0.95 7.28
CA VAL A 115 12.78 -1.13 5.97
C VAL A 115 12.02 0.15 5.58
N PRO A 116 12.35 0.79 4.44
CA PRO A 116 11.67 2.01 4.00
C PRO A 116 10.19 1.76 3.72
N ARG A 117 9.38 2.78 3.95
CA ARG A 117 7.92 2.73 3.80
C ARG A 117 7.41 3.91 2.99
N LEU A 118 6.65 3.64 1.94
CA LEU A 118 5.98 4.64 1.12
C LEU A 118 4.47 4.59 1.35
N LEU A 119 3.89 5.74 1.58
CA LEU A 119 2.44 5.92 1.75
C LEU A 119 1.90 6.76 0.60
N CYS A 120 0.93 6.22 -0.14
CA CYS A 120 0.30 6.88 -1.28
C CYS A 120 -1.19 7.11 -1.00
N PRO A 121 -1.59 8.23 -0.38
CA PRO A 121 -2.97 8.50 -0.03
C PRO A 121 -3.88 8.62 -1.25
N ALA A 122 -5.10 8.09 -1.11
CA ALA A 122 -6.16 8.24 -2.11
C ALA A 122 -7.52 8.32 -1.43
N MET A 123 -8.12 9.50 -1.40
CA MET A 123 -9.40 9.77 -0.76
C MET A 123 -10.02 11.07 -1.25
N ASN A 124 -11.30 11.26 -0.98
CA ASN A 124 -12.01 12.51 -1.26
C ASN A 124 -11.27 13.72 -0.65
N PRO A 125 -11.24 14.91 -1.31
CA PRO A 125 -10.57 16.11 -0.79
C PRO A 125 -11.02 16.53 0.60
N HIS A 126 -12.31 16.43 0.90
CA HIS A 126 -12.82 16.74 2.24
C HIS A 126 -12.32 15.76 3.30
N MET A 127 -12.20 14.47 2.96
CA MET A 127 -11.60 13.47 3.85
C MET A 127 -10.12 13.79 4.11
N LEU A 128 -9.38 14.13 3.05
CA LEU A 128 -7.96 14.48 3.17
C LEU A 128 -7.75 15.73 4.04
N ALA A 129 -8.64 16.73 3.94
CA ALA A 129 -8.60 17.97 4.72
C ALA A 129 -9.13 17.80 6.16
N THR A 130 -9.73 16.64 6.50
CA THR A 130 -10.24 16.41 7.86
C THR A 130 -9.10 16.44 8.87
N PRO A 131 -9.21 17.21 10.00
CA PRO A 131 -8.11 17.33 10.96
C PRO A 131 -7.56 16.02 11.50
N SER A 132 -8.42 15.01 11.68
CA SER A 132 -7.97 13.67 12.12
C SER A 132 -7.10 12.99 11.07
N VAL A 133 -7.45 13.08 9.79
CA VAL A 133 -6.66 12.49 8.71
C VAL A 133 -5.34 13.23 8.55
N ALA A 134 -5.37 14.56 8.59
CA ALA A 134 -4.15 15.37 8.51
C ALA A 134 -3.17 15.04 9.65
N ARG A 135 -3.66 14.91 10.91
CA ARG A 135 -2.82 14.48 12.04
C ARG A 135 -2.25 13.07 11.85
N ASN A 136 -3.06 12.12 11.36
CA ASN A 136 -2.61 10.75 11.14
C ASN A 136 -1.53 10.66 10.05
N LEU A 137 -1.66 11.46 8.98
CA LEU A 137 -0.62 11.55 7.95
C LEU A 137 0.67 12.16 8.50
N ALA A 138 0.56 13.24 9.29
CA ALA A 138 1.72 13.85 9.95
C ALA A 138 2.40 12.87 10.90
N GLN A 139 1.64 12.14 11.71
CA GLN A 139 2.17 11.11 12.61
C GLN A 139 2.95 10.02 11.85
N LEU A 140 2.39 9.52 10.74
CA LEU A 140 3.09 8.51 9.93
C LEU A 140 4.41 9.05 9.36
N VAL A 141 4.45 10.32 8.96
CA VAL A 141 5.72 10.95 8.52
C VAL A 141 6.72 11.04 9.66
N GLU A 142 6.29 11.40 10.88
CA GLU A 142 7.14 11.38 12.09
C GLU A 142 7.61 9.96 12.43
N ASP A 143 6.81 8.94 12.18
CA ASP A 143 7.13 7.52 12.34
C ASP A 143 8.03 6.96 11.22
N GLY A 144 8.51 7.82 10.29
CA GLY A 144 9.46 7.46 9.24
C GLY A 144 8.86 7.04 7.90
N TRP A 145 7.54 7.18 7.71
CA TRP A 145 6.92 6.96 6.40
C TRP A 145 7.25 8.11 5.44
N ARG A 146 7.49 7.77 4.19
CA ARG A 146 7.66 8.75 3.11
C ARG A 146 6.33 8.89 2.38
N LEU A 147 5.77 10.09 2.41
CA LEU A 147 4.51 10.40 1.75
C LEU A 147 4.75 10.65 0.26
N VAL A 148 4.03 9.92 -0.60
CA VAL A 148 3.90 10.26 -2.03
C VAL A 148 2.64 11.11 -2.16
N GLU A 149 2.84 12.39 -2.45
CA GLU A 149 1.75 13.38 -2.46
C GLU A 149 0.62 12.98 -3.42
N PRO A 150 -0.63 13.05 -2.96
CA PRO A 150 -1.77 12.80 -3.83
C PRO A 150 -1.89 13.87 -4.91
N GLY A 151 -2.28 13.46 -6.11
CA GLY A 151 -2.53 14.35 -7.23
C GLY A 151 -3.81 15.16 -7.09
N GLU A 152 -3.95 16.17 -7.93
CA GLU A 152 -5.16 17.00 -8.06
C GLU A 152 -5.96 16.63 -9.30
N GLY A 153 -7.25 16.95 -9.31
CA GLY A 153 -8.13 16.84 -10.46
C GLY A 153 -9.48 16.21 -10.13
N HIS A 154 -10.20 15.83 -11.18
CA HIS A 154 -11.54 15.25 -11.10
C HIS A 154 -11.50 13.86 -10.47
N MET A 155 -12.35 13.62 -9.51
CA MET A 155 -12.44 12.33 -8.80
C MET A 155 -13.70 11.56 -9.19
N ALA A 156 -13.69 10.26 -8.96
CA ALA A 156 -14.84 9.37 -9.26
C ALA A 156 -16.13 9.79 -8.52
N CYS A 157 -16.04 10.53 -7.42
CA CYS A 157 -17.19 11.09 -6.68
C CYS A 157 -17.70 12.42 -7.26
N GLY A 158 -17.17 12.88 -8.39
CA GLY A 158 -17.58 14.13 -9.03
C GLY A 158 -17.01 15.42 -8.41
N VAL A 159 -16.16 15.30 -7.39
CA VAL A 159 -15.50 16.45 -6.75
C VAL A 159 -14.13 16.68 -7.39
N GLU A 160 -13.74 17.94 -7.56
CA GLU A 160 -12.42 18.34 -8.02
C GLU A 160 -11.57 18.80 -6.84
N GLY A 161 -10.29 18.42 -6.83
CA GLY A 161 -9.35 18.80 -5.79
C GLY A 161 -8.21 17.81 -5.58
N LYS A 162 -7.41 18.06 -4.53
CA LYS A 162 -6.31 17.21 -4.09
C LYS A 162 -6.85 15.95 -3.39
N GLY A 163 -6.37 14.77 -3.77
CA GLY A 163 -6.78 13.51 -3.13
C GLY A 163 -6.76 12.29 -4.06
N ARG A 164 -6.43 12.48 -5.35
CA ARG A 164 -6.23 11.37 -6.28
C ARG A 164 -4.96 10.62 -5.93
N LEU A 165 -4.99 9.30 -6.06
CA LEU A 165 -3.75 8.51 -6.00
C LEU A 165 -2.73 9.10 -7.00
N ALA A 166 -1.51 9.29 -6.55
CA ALA A 166 -0.39 9.65 -7.43
C ALA A 166 -0.34 8.70 -8.64
N GLU A 167 0.11 9.20 -9.76
CA GLU A 167 0.22 8.36 -10.96
C GLU A 167 1.32 7.30 -10.78
N PRO A 168 1.15 6.08 -11.32
CA PRO A 168 2.12 5.00 -11.15
C PRO A 168 3.57 5.40 -11.44
N PRO A 169 3.89 6.22 -12.46
CA PRO A 169 5.28 6.67 -12.68
C PRO A 169 5.86 7.48 -11.50
N GLN A 170 5.04 8.29 -10.82
CA GLN A 170 5.48 9.06 -9.65
C GLN A 170 5.79 8.15 -8.46
N ILE A 171 4.95 7.11 -8.24
CA ILE A 171 5.16 6.12 -7.19
C ILE A 171 6.40 5.29 -7.49
N ILE A 172 6.61 4.88 -8.75
CA ILE A 172 7.81 4.13 -9.18
C ILE A 172 9.07 4.95 -8.95
N GLU A 173 9.05 6.24 -9.23
CA GLU A 173 10.19 7.12 -8.94
C GLU A 173 10.46 7.21 -7.44
N ALA A 174 9.42 7.28 -6.61
CA ALA A 174 9.58 7.23 -5.15
C ALA A 174 10.15 5.88 -4.67
N VAL A 175 9.74 4.77 -5.28
CA VAL A 175 10.31 3.43 -5.04
C VAL A 175 11.81 3.40 -5.34
N ARG A 176 12.22 3.90 -6.50
CA ARG A 176 13.64 3.97 -6.88
C ARG A 176 14.46 4.76 -5.86
N ARG A 177 13.97 5.94 -5.46
CA ARG A 177 14.65 6.76 -4.44
C ARG A 177 14.72 6.07 -3.09
N ALA A 178 13.67 5.33 -2.69
CA ALA A 178 13.65 4.62 -1.43
C ALA A 178 14.65 3.46 -1.37
N LEU A 179 14.85 2.77 -2.50
CA LEU A 179 15.77 1.64 -2.62
C LEU A 179 17.25 2.07 -2.81
N HIS A 180 17.51 3.28 -3.32
CA HIS A 180 18.87 3.78 -3.59
C HIS A 180 19.44 4.67 -2.48
N LEU A 181 18.67 5.00 -1.44
CA LEU A 181 19.15 5.81 -0.31
C LEU A 181 19.91 4.99 0.75
N GLU A 182 20.18 3.72 0.50
CA GLU A 182 20.99 2.84 1.35
C GLU A 182 22.42 2.63 0.82
N ASP A 183 22.86 3.44 -0.18
CA ASP A 183 24.24 3.45 -0.67
C ASP A 183 25.03 4.65 -0.06
#